data_266ffa0695c1ccee7dee1187ca2336ee
#
_entry.id   266ffa0695c1ccee7dee1187ca2336ee
#
_cell.length_a   1.000
_cell.length_b   1.000
_cell.length_c   1.000
_cell.angle_alpha   90.00
_cell.angle_beta   90.00
_cell.angle_gamma   90.00
#
_symmetry.space_group_name_H-M   'P 1'
#
loop_
_entity.id
_entity.type
_entity.pdbx_description
1 polymer ?
#
loop_
_entity_poly.entity_id
_entity_poly.type
_entity_poly.pdbx_seq_one_letter_code
_entity_poly.pdbx_strand_id
1 'polypeptide(L)'
;MSTPENDPIVHAAVMRFAVEGFDAPLRGIGSDAGVSAALIMKRFGSKQGLREATDAYAREWLRAARIQHASESSGGQLLASLAQRDEYAPLIIYVVHSILEGSDLGRALVEQIVADTEEQTAASVEQGILRASRDEKARAKHLALSGLGSFLLTILLRPDDDSDLAAVSRRFVAEQTLPMLELYTEGAFTSSARLDAHLQQRS
;
A
#
# COMPACT_ATOMS: atom_id res chain seq x y z
N MET A 1 20.48 6.53 21.34
CA MET A 1 20.00 6.57 19.93
C MET A 1 18.49 6.51 20.01
N SER A 2 17.79 7.56 19.60
CA SER A 2 16.31 7.55 19.57
C SER A 2 15.88 6.50 18.56
N THR A 3 14.90 5.68 18.91
CA THR A 3 14.23 4.77 17.99
C THR A 3 13.63 5.57 16.82
N PRO A 4 13.61 5.06 15.59
CA PRO A 4 13.06 5.77 14.42
C PRO A 4 11.63 6.31 14.64
N GLU A 5 10.84 5.68 15.50
CA GLU A 5 9.46 6.06 15.83
C GLU A 5 9.32 7.44 16.51
N ASN A 6 10.37 7.95 17.18
CA ASN A 6 10.33 9.21 17.90
C ASN A 6 11.31 10.26 17.34
N ASP A 7 11.76 10.11 16.10
CA ASP A 7 12.69 11.04 15.48
C ASP A 7 11.93 12.18 14.78
N PRO A 8 11.97 13.42 15.31
CA PRO A 8 11.25 14.53 14.73
C PRO A 8 11.68 14.86 13.30
N ILE A 9 12.93 14.56 12.92
CA ILE A 9 13.41 14.80 11.55
C ILE A 9 12.80 13.76 10.60
N VAL A 10 12.76 12.48 11.00
CA VAL A 10 12.13 11.42 10.20
C VAL A 10 10.66 11.67 10.03
N HIS A 11 9.96 12.07 11.10
CA HIS A 11 8.53 12.41 11.04
C HIS A 11 8.28 13.60 10.10
N ALA A 12 9.04 14.69 10.23
CA ALA A 12 8.94 15.84 9.33
C ALA A 12 9.25 15.46 7.87
N ALA A 13 10.20 14.52 7.66
CA ALA A 13 10.51 14.01 6.34
C ALA A 13 9.34 13.21 5.73
N VAL A 14 8.66 12.35 6.50
CA VAL A 14 7.43 11.66 6.05
C VAL A 14 6.40 12.68 5.57
N MET A 15 6.08 13.66 6.43
CA MET A 15 5.08 14.69 6.13
C MET A 15 5.42 15.47 4.85
N ARG A 16 6.69 15.90 4.71
CA ARG A 16 7.14 16.68 3.58
C ARG A 16 7.19 15.86 2.28
N PHE A 17 7.69 14.63 2.35
CA PHE A 17 7.72 13.72 1.21
C PHE A 17 6.32 13.29 0.76
N ALA A 18 5.38 13.19 1.67
CA ALA A 18 3.98 12.92 1.33
C ALA A 18 3.34 14.06 0.52
N VAL A 19 3.70 15.32 0.81
CA VAL A 19 3.11 16.50 0.14
C VAL A 19 3.86 16.87 -1.14
N GLU A 20 5.19 16.92 -1.09
CA GLU A 20 6.04 17.45 -2.16
C GLU A 20 6.76 16.36 -2.98
N GLY A 21 6.58 15.10 -2.59
CA GLY A 21 7.34 13.99 -3.18
C GLY A 21 8.80 13.95 -2.69
N PHE A 22 9.57 13.01 -3.22
CA PHE A 22 10.94 12.76 -2.76
C PHE A 22 11.96 13.82 -3.19
N ASP A 23 11.56 14.75 -4.03
CA ASP A 23 12.38 15.91 -4.41
C ASP A 23 12.32 17.05 -3.40
N ALA A 24 11.47 16.97 -2.38
CA ALA A 24 11.35 17.96 -1.31
C ALA A 24 12.72 18.41 -0.75
N PRO A 25 12.94 19.73 -0.58
CA PRO A 25 14.23 20.25 -0.15
C PRO A 25 14.47 20.02 1.35
N LEU A 26 15.73 19.68 1.73
CA LEU A 26 16.12 19.49 3.15
C LEU A 26 15.86 20.72 4.02
N ARG A 27 15.82 21.93 3.43
CA ARG A 27 15.50 23.17 4.18
C ARG A 27 14.06 23.15 4.67
N GLY A 28 13.11 22.67 3.83
CA GLY A 28 11.71 22.53 4.22
C GLY A 28 11.56 21.54 5.37
N ILE A 29 12.16 20.35 5.22
CA ILE A 29 12.15 19.31 6.27
C ILE A 29 12.78 19.82 7.57
N GLY A 30 13.90 20.55 7.46
CA GLY A 30 14.55 21.16 8.64
C GLY A 30 13.68 22.18 9.34
N SER A 31 12.99 23.04 8.58
CA SER A 31 12.03 24.01 9.11
C SER A 31 10.93 23.32 9.91
N ASP A 32 10.35 22.26 9.37
CA ASP A 32 9.26 21.50 10.01
C ASP A 32 9.74 20.76 11.28
N ALA A 33 10.97 20.25 11.26
CA ALA A 33 11.59 19.58 12.40
C ALA A 33 12.22 20.53 13.45
N GLY A 34 12.22 21.85 13.22
CA GLY A 34 12.88 22.84 14.07
C GLY A 34 14.42 22.74 14.06
N VAL A 35 15.03 22.27 12.98
CA VAL A 35 16.47 22.08 12.85
C VAL A 35 17.02 22.68 11.54
N SER A 36 18.34 22.88 11.48
CA SER A 36 18.98 23.30 10.22
C SER A 36 19.15 22.14 9.24
N ALA A 37 19.13 22.43 7.93
CA ALA A 37 19.50 21.45 6.91
C ALA A 37 20.92 20.89 7.10
N ALA A 38 21.85 21.71 7.65
CA ALA A 38 23.19 21.26 7.98
C ALA A 38 23.20 20.19 9.07
N LEU A 39 22.31 20.27 10.06
CA LEU A 39 22.16 19.23 11.09
C LEU A 39 21.63 17.93 10.48
N ILE A 40 20.66 18.02 9.56
CA ILE A 40 20.15 16.85 8.82
C ILE A 40 21.28 16.19 8.03
N MET A 41 22.06 16.97 7.28
CA MET A 41 23.22 16.48 6.53
C MET A 41 24.29 15.85 7.43
N LYS A 42 24.56 16.46 8.60
CA LYS A 42 25.49 15.90 9.58
C LYS A 42 25.03 14.55 10.13
N ARG A 43 23.73 14.40 10.36
CA ARG A 43 23.15 13.22 11.00
C ARG A 43 22.93 12.05 10.02
N PHE A 44 22.42 12.34 8.83
CA PHE A 44 22.03 11.33 7.83
C PHE A 44 23.03 11.22 6.67
N GLY A 45 24.04 12.08 6.61
CA GLY A 45 25.08 12.08 5.58
C GLY A 45 24.62 12.68 4.24
N SER A 46 23.40 12.40 3.82
CA SER A 46 22.83 12.84 2.55
C SER A 46 21.30 12.91 2.61
N LYS A 47 20.66 13.49 1.59
CA LYS A 47 19.21 13.40 1.39
C LYS A 47 18.77 11.94 1.21
N GLN A 48 19.60 11.15 0.52
CA GLN A 48 19.37 9.72 0.34
C GLN A 48 19.44 8.97 1.68
N GLY A 49 20.40 9.28 2.56
CA GLY A 49 20.46 8.68 3.90
C GLY A 49 19.26 9.04 4.78
N LEU A 50 18.73 10.27 4.65
CA LEU A 50 17.46 10.62 5.29
C LEU A 50 16.30 9.79 4.72
N ARG A 51 16.25 9.61 3.38
CA ARG A 51 15.24 8.79 2.72
C ARG A 51 15.29 7.34 3.23
N GLU A 52 16.46 6.74 3.34
CA GLU A 52 16.65 5.39 3.86
C GLU A 52 16.16 5.24 5.31
N ALA A 53 16.43 6.25 6.15
CA ALA A 53 15.89 6.30 7.52
C ALA A 53 14.35 6.40 7.53
N THR A 54 13.77 7.18 6.63
CA THR A 54 12.32 7.31 6.47
C THR A 54 11.69 6.02 5.95
N ASP A 55 12.34 5.36 4.99
CA ASP A 55 11.91 4.04 4.48
C ASP A 55 11.95 2.96 5.57
N ALA A 56 12.97 2.97 6.44
CA ALA A 56 13.05 2.07 7.57
C ALA A 56 11.92 2.30 8.58
N TYR A 57 11.59 3.55 8.86
CA TYR A 57 10.46 3.92 9.70
C TYR A 57 9.13 3.45 9.09
N ALA A 58 8.87 3.73 7.81
CA ALA A 58 7.65 3.31 7.13
C ALA A 58 7.49 1.78 7.11
N ARG A 59 8.58 1.05 6.91
CA ARG A 59 8.60 -0.42 6.92
C ARG A 59 8.21 -0.98 8.30
N GLU A 60 8.79 -0.43 9.37
CA GLU A 60 8.49 -0.88 10.73
C GLU A 60 7.05 -0.56 11.12
N TRP A 61 6.56 0.63 10.77
CA TRP A 61 5.16 1.00 10.98
C TRP A 61 4.19 0.03 10.25
N LEU A 62 4.45 -0.28 8.97
CA LEU A 62 3.64 -1.23 8.20
C LEU A 62 3.67 -2.63 8.83
N ARG A 63 4.84 -3.05 9.33
CA ARG A 63 4.98 -4.33 10.02
C ARG A 63 4.12 -4.38 11.29
N ALA A 64 4.15 -3.32 12.09
CA ALA A 64 3.35 -3.22 13.31
C ALA A 64 1.84 -3.19 12.98
N ALA A 65 1.44 -2.41 11.97
CA ALA A 65 0.05 -2.35 11.51
C ALA A 65 -0.47 -3.71 11.04
N ARG A 66 0.34 -4.48 10.30
CA ARG A 66 -0.02 -5.85 9.88
C ARG A 66 -0.26 -6.78 11.05
N ILE A 67 0.59 -6.73 12.07
CA ILE A 67 0.42 -7.57 13.28
C ILE A 67 -0.89 -7.21 13.99
N GLN A 68 -1.21 -5.93 14.12
CA GLN A 68 -2.43 -5.47 14.77
C GLN A 68 -3.71 -5.83 14.01
N HIS A 69 -3.65 -5.86 12.68
CA HIS A 69 -4.81 -6.07 11.80
C HIS A 69 -4.78 -7.42 11.07
N ALA A 70 -3.94 -8.36 11.51
CA ALA A 70 -3.77 -9.67 10.85
C ALA A 70 -5.07 -10.49 10.70
N SER A 71 -6.08 -10.23 11.55
CA SER A 71 -7.39 -10.91 11.51
C SER A 71 -8.45 -10.19 10.68
N GLU A 72 -8.20 -8.95 10.23
CA GLU A 72 -9.26 -8.08 9.71
C GLU A 72 -9.19 -7.82 8.20
N SER A 73 -8.03 -7.99 7.55
CA SER A 73 -7.86 -7.51 6.17
C SER A 73 -6.83 -8.30 5.35
N SER A 74 -7.15 -8.59 4.09
CA SER A 74 -6.16 -9.01 3.09
C SER A 74 -5.16 -7.88 2.80
N GLY A 75 -3.93 -8.23 2.40
CA GLY A 75 -2.82 -7.26 2.25
C GLY A 75 -3.15 -6.01 1.43
N GLY A 76 -3.95 -6.14 0.36
CA GLY A 76 -4.39 -4.97 -0.43
C GLY A 76 -5.47 -4.13 0.27
N GLN A 77 -6.30 -4.75 1.10
CA GLN A 77 -7.33 -4.04 1.87
C GLN A 77 -6.72 -3.34 3.11
N LEU A 78 -5.59 -3.81 3.62
CA LEU A 78 -4.93 -3.19 4.77
C LEU A 78 -4.59 -1.72 4.50
N LEU A 79 -3.97 -1.41 3.37
CA LEU A 79 -3.64 -0.02 3.02
C LEU A 79 -4.89 0.86 2.93
N ALA A 80 -5.96 0.36 2.30
CA ALA A 80 -7.23 1.08 2.20
C ALA A 80 -7.90 1.25 3.58
N SER A 81 -7.79 0.26 4.46
CA SER A 81 -8.29 0.33 5.84
C SER A 81 -7.52 1.33 6.69
N LEU A 82 -6.19 1.31 6.64
CA LEU A 82 -5.33 2.27 7.34
C LEU A 82 -5.54 3.70 6.83
N ALA A 83 -5.74 3.87 5.54
CA ALA A 83 -6.00 5.17 4.92
C ALA A 83 -7.34 5.81 5.32
N GLN A 84 -8.24 5.08 5.99
CA GLN A 84 -9.46 5.64 6.57
C GLN A 84 -9.21 6.45 7.87
N ARG A 85 -7.99 6.43 8.38
CA ARG A 85 -7.59 7.15 9.59
C ARG A 85 -6.69 8.32 9.21
N ASP A 86 -7.14 9.53 9.51
CA ASP A 86 -6.44 10.78 9.15
C ASP A 86 -5.00 10.82 9.65
N GLU A 87 -4.76 10.25 10.83
CA GLU A 87 -3.42 10.20 11.44
C GLU A 87 -2.39 9.43 10.61
N TYR A 88 -2.84 8.49 9.75
CA TYR A 88 -1.96 7.68 8.90
C TYR A 88 -1.84 8.19 7.47
N ALA A 89 -2.63 9.20 7.10
CA ALA A 89 -2.69 9.72 5.73
C ALA A 89 -1.29 10.08 5.17
N PRO A 90 -0.42 10.83 5.87
CA PRO A 90 0.90 11.17 5.33
C PRO A 90 1.76 9.93 5.06
N LEU A 91 1.70 8.94 5.96
CA LEU A 91 2.50 7.73 5.82
C LEU A 91 1.98 6.82 4.69
N ILE A 92 0.67 6.76 4.50
CA ILE A 92 0.05 6.07 3.36
C ILE A 92 0.44 6.73 2.04
N ILE A 93 0.40 8.07 1.95
CA ILE A 93 0.84 8.79 0.75
C ILE A 93 2.33 8.57 0.48
N TYR A 94 3.18 8.61 1.52
CA TYR A 94 4.60 8.26 1.41
C TYR A 94 4.81 6.86 0.81
N VAL A 95 4.05 5.87 1.29
CA VAL A 95 4.09 4.49 0.79
C VAL A 95 3.60 4.41 -0.67
N VAL A 96 2.52 5.11 -1.00
CA VAL A 96 2.01 5.21 -2.38
C VAL A 96 3.09 5.80 -3.31
N HIS A 97 3.75 6.90 -2.93
CA HIS A 97 4.85 7.46 -3.69
C HIS A 97 6.00 6.46 -3.86
N SER A 98 6.35 5.71 -2.80
CA SER A 98 7.39 4.67 -2.85
C SER A 98 7.06 3.54 -3.82
N ILE A 99 5.79 3.13 -3.91
CA ILE A 99 5.33 2.13 -4.88
C ILE A 99 5.39 2.68 -6.30
N LEU A 100 4.88 3.90 -6.53
CA LEU A 100 4.85 4.52 -7.86
C LEU A 100 6.24 4.81 -8.40
N GLU A 101 7.20 5.19 -7.56
CA GLU A 101 8.61 5.37 -7.92
C GLU A 101 9.32 4.03 -8.20
N GLY A 102 8.78 2.90 -7.71
CA GLY A 102 9.41 1.59 -7.77
C GLY A 102 10.65 1.50 -6.90
N SER A 103 10.66 2.19 -5.75
CA SER A 103 11.76 2.14 -4.76
C SER A 103 11.87 0.75 -4.13
N ASP A 104 12.97 0.49 -3.41
CA ASP A 104 13.15 -0.79 -2.69
C ASP A 104 12.06 -1.02 -1.65
N LEU A 105 11.63 0.03 -0.95
CA LEU A 105 10.48 -0.05 -0.03
C LEU A 105 9.20 -0.41 -0.79
N GLY A 106 8.93 0.28 -1.90
CA GLY A 106 7.72 0.03 -2.70
C GLY A 106 7.68 -1.39 -3.26
N ARG A 107 8.79 -1.88 -3.82
CA ARG A 107 8.89 -3.27 -4.32
C ARG A 107 8.68 -4.29 -3.22
N ALA A 108 9.40 -4.15 -2.10
CA ALA A 108 9.28 -5.07 -0.96
C ALA A 108 7.86 -5.10 -0.40
N LEU A 109 7.17 -3.96 -0.38
CA LEU A 109 5.78 -3.90 0.06
C LEU A 109 4.84 -4.64 -0.90
N VAL A 110 4.98 -4.44 -2.21
CA VAL A 110 4.15 -5.15 -3.20
C VAL A 110 4.36 -6.66 -3.11
N GLU A 111 5.63 -7.11 -2.98
CA GLU A 111 5.95 -8.53 -2.79
C GLU A 111 5.31 -9.09 -1.51
N GLN A 112 5.33 -8.32 -0.43
CA GLN A 112 4.72 -8.71 0.83
C GLN A 112 3.19 -8.79 0.72
N ILE A 113 2.53 -7.83 0.07
CA ILE A 113 1.08 -7.86 -0.18
C ILE A 113 0.68 -9.11 -0.97
N VAL A 114 1.48 -9.49 -1.97
CA VAL A 114 1.26 -10.72 -2.73
C VAL A 114 1.39 -11.96 -1.85
N ALA A 115 2.44 -12.04 -1.02
CA ALA A 115 2.66 -13.16 -0.11
C ALA A 115 1.54 -13.29 0.94
N ASP A 116 1.11 -12.18 1.54
CA ASP A 116 0.00 -12.16 2.50
C ASP A 116 -1.32 -12.62 1.84
N THR A 117 -1.55 -12.22 0.58
CA THR A 117 -2.75 -12.64 -0.16
C THR A 117 -2.69 -14.12 -0.52
N GLU A 118 -1.50 -14.67 -0.81
CA GLU A 118 -1.31 -16.10 -1.06
C GLU A 118 -1.66 -16.92 0.19
N GLU A 119 -1.13 -16.54 1.35
CA GLU A 119 -1.43 -17.20 2.63
C GLU A 119 -2.92 -17.14 2.97
N GLN A 120 -3.53 -15.96 2.84
CA GLN A 120 -4.95 -15.75 3.18
C GLN A 120 -5.88 -16.49 2.22
N THR A 121 -5.60 -16.52 0.92
CA THR A 121 -6.41 -17.26 -0.05
C THR A 121 -6.31 -18.76 0.17
N ALA A 122 -5.12 -19.28 0.54
CA ALA A 122 -4.93 -20.67 0.89
C ALA A 122 -5.78 -21.06 2.12
N ALA A 123 -5.71 -20.28 3.19
CA ALA A 123 -6.54 -20.49 4.38
C ALA A 123 -8.05 -20.42 4.07
N SER A 124 -8.46 -19.53 3.19
CA SER A 124 -9.87 -19.39 2.78
C SER A 124 -10.36 -20.59 1.96
N VAL A 125 -9.49 -21.22 1.17
CA VAL A 125 -9.80 -22.48 0.47
C VAL A 125 -9.96 -23.63 1.47
N GLU A 126 -9.05 -23.76 2.43
CA GLU A 126 -9.12 -24.78 3.50
C GLU A 126 -10.41 -24.66 4.31
N GLN A 127 -10.86 -23.43 4.57
CA GLN A 127 -12.11 -23.15 5.29
C GLN A 127 -13.37 -23.30 4.42
N GLY A 128 -13.22 -23.58 3.12
CA GLY A 128 -14.35 -23.69 2.20
C GLY A 128 -15.02 -22.36 1.82
N ILE A 129 -14.39 -21.23 2.13
CA ILE A 129 -14.87 -19.87 1.78
C ILE A 129 -14.58 -19.59 0.30
N LEU A 130 -13.39 -19.97 -0.19
CA LEU A 130 -13.01 -19.85 -1.58
C LEU A 130 -12.95 -21.22 -2.27
N ARG A 131 -13.32 -21.24 -3.55
CA ARG A 131 -13.09 -22.40 -4.41
C ARG A 131 -11.60 -22.55 -4.68
N ALA A 132 -11.12 -23.80 -4.78
CA ALA A 132 -9.76 -24.08 -5.24
C ALA A 132 -9.54 -23.52 -6.66
N SER A 133 -8.35 -22.97 -6.90
CA SER A 133 -7.92 -22.49 -8.22
C SER A 133 -7.07 -23.53 -8.93
N ARG A 134 -6.98 -23.44 -10.27
CA ARG A 134 -6.03 -24.20 -11.06
C ARG A 134 -4.59 -23.75 -10.84
N ASP A 135 -4.42 -22.49 -10.44
CA ASP A 135 -3.14 -21.87 -10.09
C ASP A 135 -3.37 -20.89 -8.93
N GLU A 136 -3.15 -21.37 -7.71
CA GLU A 136 -3.40 -20.61 -6.49
C GLU A 136 -2.48 -19.39 -6.39
N LYS A 137 -1.21 -19.53 -6.79
CA LYS A 137 -0.25 -18.42 -6.74
C LYS A 137 -0.60 -17.33 -7.74
N ALA A 138 -0.92 -17.71 -8.98
CA ALA A 138 -1.32 -16.75 -10.00
C ALA A 138 -2.62 -16.02 -9.59
N ARG A 139 -3.60 -16.75 -9.00
CA ARG A 139 -4.83 -16.15 -8.49
C ARG A 139 -4.54 -15.16 -7.37
N ALA A 140 -3.75 -15.53 -6.37
CA ALA A 140 -3.40 -14.65 -5.25
C ALA A 140 -2.68 -13.39 -5.73
N LYS A 141 -1.71 -13.54 -6.63
CA LYS A 141 -1.02 -12.41 -7.26
C LYS A 141 -1.98 -11.50 -8.02
N HIS A 142 -2.91 -12.06 -8.79
CA HIS A 142 -3.92 -11.28 -9.52
C HIS A 142 -4.81 -10.49 -8.55
N LEU A 143 -5.31 -11.12 -7.50
CA LEU A 143 -6.16 -10.47 -6.49
C LEU A 143 -5.40 -9.32 -5.79
N ALA A 144 -4.17 -9.57 -5.35
CA ALA A 144 -3.33 -8.57 -4.71
C ALA A 144 -3.09 -7.36 -5.60
N LEU A 145 -2.65 -7.59 -6.84
CA LEU A 145 -2.33 -6.50 -7.77
C LEU A 145 -3.57 -5.76 -8.25
N SER A 146 -4.71 -6.44 -8.43
CA SER A 146 -5.97 -5.79 -8.81
C SER A 146 -6.48 -4.87 -7.70
N GLY A 147 -6.48 -5.33 -6.44
CA GLY A 147 -6.90 -4.53 -5.29
C GLY A 147 -5.97 -3.33 -5.07
N LEU A 148 -4.65 -3.57 -5.05
CA LEU A 148 -3.66 -2.51 -4.89
C LEU A 148 -3.73 -1.49 -6.04
N GLY A 149 -3.82 -1.95 -7.29
CA GLY A 149 -3.91 -1.08 -8.46
C GLY A 149 -5.15 -0.21 -8.44
N SER A 150 -6.31 -0.77 -8.09
CA SER A 150 -7.55 -0.01 -7.94
C SER A 150 -7.43 1.08 -6.88
N PHE A 151 -6.83 0.77 -5.72
CA PHE A 151 -6.60 1.74 -4.66
C PHE A 151 -5.61 2.85 -5.08
N LEU A 152 -4.46 2.48 -5.67
CA LEU A 152 -3.48 3.45 -6.15
C LEU A 152 -4.06 4.40 -7.21
N LEU A 153 -4.83 3.87 -8.16
CA LEU A 153 -5.47 4.68 -9.18
C LEU A 153 -6.52 5.61 -8.59
N THR A 154 -7.27 5.18 -7.59
CA THR A 154 -8.23 6.04 -6.89
C THR A 154 -7.53 7.21 -6.21
N ILE A 155 -6.37 6.98 -5.58
CA ILE A 155 -5.59 8.06 -4.98
C ILE A 155 -4.99 8.98 -6.06
N LEU A 156 -4.44 8.40 -7.13
CA LEU A 156 -3.78 9.15 -8.19
C LEU A 156 -4.75 10.05 -8.98
N LEU A 157 -5.97 9.55 -9.22
CA LEU A 157 -6.98 10.22 -10.04
C LEU A 157 -7.96 11.09 -9.21
N ARG A 158 -7.74 11.21 -7.90
CA ARG A 158 -8.57 12.10 -7.08
C ARG A 158 -8.42 13.55 -7.55
N PRO A 159 -9.47 14.37 -7.45
CA PRO A 159 -9.36 15.81 -7.69
C PRO A 159 -8.37 16.47 -6.73
N ASP A 160 -7.70 17.54 -7.18
CA ASP A 160 -6.69 18.27 -6.38
C ASP A 160 -7.27 18.89 -5.10
N ASP A 161 -8.55 19.21 -5.09
CA ASP A 161 -9.30 19.75 -3.94
C ASP A 161 -9.76 18.66 -2.95
N ASP A 162 -9.66 17.38 -3.30
CA ASP A 162 -10.01 16.24 -2.44
C ASP A 162 -8.78 15.78 -1.63
N SER A 163 -8.43 16.58 -0.63
CA SER A 163 -7.27 16.31 0.24
C SER A 163 -7.55 15.32 1.38
N ASP A 164 -8.83 15.00 1.65
CA ASP A 164 -9.23 14.05 2.69
C ASP A 164 -9.06 12.61 2.21
N LEU A 165 -7.87 12.05 2.45
CA LEU A 165 -7.55 10.67 2.10
C LEU A 165 -8.49 9.67 2.78
N ALA A 166 -8.95 9.95 4.00
CA ALA A 166 -9.87 9.07 4.70
C ALA A 166 -11.24 9.02 4.02
N ALA A 167 -11.75 10.17 3.56
CA ALA A 167 -12.98 10.20 2.75
C ALA A 167 -12.82 9.48 1.42
N VAL A 168 -11.69 9.70 0.72
CA VAL A 168 -11.36 8.98 -0.53
C VAL A 168 -11.34 7.48 -0.30
N SER A 169 -10.70 7.01 0.77
CA SER A 169 -10.60 5.58 1.08
C SER A 169 -11.93 4.97 1.47
N ARG A 170 -12.76 5.66 2.25
CA ARG A 170 -14.12 5.19 2.58
C ARG A 170 -14.98 5.08 1.33
N ARG A 171 -14.93 6.08 0.44
CA ARG A 171 -15.63 6.05 -0.85
C ARG A 171 -15.15 4.89 -1.72
N PHE A 172 -13.84 4.70 -1.84
CA PHE A 172 -13.26 3.56 -2.56
C PHE A 172 -13.81 2.23 -2.07
N VAL A 173 -13.78 1.97 -0.76
CA VAL A 173 -14.30 0.71 -0.20
C VAL A 173 -15.79 0.56 -0.52
N ALA A 174 -16.61 1.60 -0.34
CA ALA A 174 -18.03 1.55 -0.61
C ALA A 174 -18.35 1.26 -2.10
N GLU A 175 -17.61 1.88 -3.01
CA GLU A 175 -17.82 1.72 -4.47
C GLU A 175 -17.32 0.37 -4.99
N GLN A 176 -16.22 -0.18 -4.41
CA GLN A 176 -15.61 -1.42 -4.89
C GLN A 176 -16.25 -2.69 -4.31
N THR A 177 -16.88 -2.61 -3.14
CA THR A 177 -17.34 -3.82 -2.43
C THR A 177 -18.41 -4.59 -3.24
N LEU A 178 -19.46 -3.92 -3.69
CA LEU A 178 -20.54 -4.60 -4.42
C LEU A 178 -20.07 -5.18 -5.76
N PRO A 179 -19.42 -4.42 -6.67
CA PRO A 179 -18.95 -4.97 -7.94
C PRO A 179 -17.95 -6.12 -7.76
N MET A 180 -17.09 -6.04 -6.75
CA MET A 180 -16.12 -7.09 -6.43
C MET A 180 -16.81 -8.37 -5.96
N LEU A 181 -17.78 -8.27 -5.03
CA LEU A 181 -18.52 -9.43 -4.54
C LEU A 181 -19.33 -10.09 -5.65
N GLU A 182 -20.03 -9.30 -6.48
CA GLU A 182 -20.78 -9.79 -7.63
C GLU A 182 -19.84 -10.54 -8.61
N LEU A 183 -18.73 -9.91 -9.00
CA LEU A 183 -17.77 -10.49 -9.92
C LEU A 183 -17.19 -11.82 -9.42
N TYR A 184 -16.85 -11.91 -8.14
CA TYR A 184 -16.22 -13.12 -7.58
C TYR A 184 -17.21 -14.20 -7.18
N THR A 185 -18.46 -13.85 -6.93
CA THR A 185 -19.51 -14.81 -6.55
C THR A 185 -20.24 -15.35 -7.78
N GLU A 186 -20.66 -14.49 -8.68
CA GLU A 186 -21.48 -14.81 -9.84
C GLU A 186 -20.66 -14.92 -11.13
N GLY A 187 -19.57 -14.15 -11.23
CA GLY A 187 -18.72 -14.03 -12.41
C GLY A 187 -19.31 -13.07 -13.46
N ALA A 188 -18.45 -12.55 -14.35
CA ALA A 188 -18.85 -11.62 -15.41
C ALA A 188 -19.25 -12.32 -16.72
N PHE A 189 -18.89 -13.58 -16.90
CA PHE A 189 -19.17 -14.33 -18.12
C PHE A 189 -20.35 -15.28 -17.95
N THR A 190 -21.24 -15.28 -18.94
CA THR A 190 -22.43 -16.16 -18.97
C THR A 190 -22.10 -17.62 -19.30
N SER A 191 -20.87 -17.92 -19.71
CA SER A 191 -20.41 -19.29 -20.01
C SER A 191 -18.89 -19.45 -19.80
N SER A 192 -18.43 -20.70 -19.65
CA SER A 192 -17.01 -21.06 -19.54
C SER A 192 -16.23 -21.03 -20.87
N ALA A 193 -16.88 -20.77 -22.01
CA ALA A 193 -16.29 -20.93 -23.33
C ALA A 193 -14.93 -20.24 -23.53
N ARG A 194 -14.77 -19.02 -22.95
CA ARG A 194 -13.50 -18.29 -23.01
C ARG A 194 -12.39 -18.96 -22.21
N LEU A 195 -12.72 -19.48 -21.03
CA LEU A 195 -11.79 -20.21 -20.19
C LEU A 195 -11.37 -21.52 -20.85
N ASP A 196 -12.33 -22.27 -21.40
CA ASP A 196 -12.10 -23.54 -22.05
C ASP A 196 -11.20 -23.37 -23.30
N ALA A 197 -11.47 -22.34 -24.11
CA ALA A 197 -10.63 -22.01 -25.27
C ALA A 197 -9.18 -21.66 -24.85
N HIS A 198 -8.99 -20.92 -23.76
CA HIS A 198 -7.67 -20.59 -23.25
C HIS A 198 -6.91 -21.83 -22.74
N LEU A 199 -7.60 -22.75 -22.06
CA LEU A 199 -6.99 -23.98 -21.55
C LEU A 199 -6.54 -24.90 -22.68
N GLN A 200 -7.31 -24.98 -23.76
CA GLN A 200 -6.94 -25.77 -24.97
C GLN A 200 -5.68 -25.25 -25.67
N GLN A 201 -5.42 -23.93 -25.61
CA GLN A 201 -4.19 -23.34 -26.21
C GLN A 201 -2.91 -23.62 -25.40
N ARG A 202 -3.04 -24.05 -24.14
CA ARG A 202 -1.92 -24.33 -23.22
C ARG A 202 -1.59 -25.81 -23.09
N SER A 203 -2.40 -26.66 -23.72
CA SER A 203 -2.22 -28.11 -23.78
C SER A 203 -1.36 -28.48 -24.97
#